data_eda24f0a429cf08756de2cfb1dba1214
#
_entry.id   eda24f0a429cf08756de2cfb1dba1214
#
_cell.length_a   1.000
_cell.length_b   1.000
_cell.length_c   1.000
_cell.angle_alpha   90.00
_cell.angle_beta   90.00
_cell.angle_gamma   90.00
#
_symmetry.space_group_name_H-M   'P 1'
#
loop_
_entity.id
_entity.type
_entity.pdbx_description
1 polymer ?
#
loop_
_entity_poly.entity_id
_entity_poly.type
_entity_poly.pdbx_seq_one_letter_code
_entity_poly.pdbx_strand_id
1 'polypeptide(L)'
;MNKVIIMGRLVKDPEIKSTQNSLMAVFKIAVDRRFSKEKQADFFPIVAWGKQAEFCSKYLTKGLKVVVVGRLQTRTWDDSEGKKHYITEVFAEEFYFAESKKNSSNPSNSKKEEKEEENSNLEGFYPFEDEDDLPF
;
A
#
# COMPACT_ATOMS: atom_id res chain seq x y z
N MET A 1 -3.72 -20.87 -10.71
CA MET A 1 -4.10 -19.49 -10.33
C MET A 1 -3.15 -18.98 -9.27
N ASN A 2 -2.70 -17.74 -9.44
CA ASN A 2 -1.75 -17.14 -8.49
C ASN A 2 -2.20 -15.71 -8.23
N LYS A 3 -2.91 -15.50 -7.13
CA LYS A 3 -3.51 -14.20 -6.83
C LYS A 3 -3.43 -13.97 -5.34
N VAL A 4 -2.99 -12.79 -4.95
CA VAL A 4 -2.85 -12.39 -3.55
C VAL A 4 -3.54 -11.06 -3.37
N ILE A 5 -4.32 -10.95 -2.31
CA ILE A 5 -4.94 -9.69 -1.92
C ILE A 5 -4.67 -9.52 -0.43
N ILE A 6 -3.90 -8.50 -0.10
CA ILE A 6 -3.56 -8.27 1.31
C ILE A 6 -3.72 -6.79 1.61
N MET A 7 -4.04 -6.51 2.86
CA MET A 7 -4.22 -5.16 3.35
C MET A 7 -3.32 -4.96 4.56
N GLY A 8 -2.56 -3.89 4.53
CA GLY A 8 -1.66 -3.59 5.63
C GLY A 8 -1.11 -2.19 5.52
N ARG A 9 -0.20 -1.87 6.43
CA ARG A 9 0.40 -0.54 6.50
C ARG A 9 1.85 -0.61 6.06
N LEU A 10 2.27 0.40 5.33
CA LEU A 10 3.66 0.48 4.93
C LEU A 10 4.56 0.64 6.15
N VAL A 11 5.61 -0.14 6.19
CA VAL A 11 6.59 -0.09 7.27
C VAL A 11 7.51 1.09 7.10
N LYS A 12 7.83 1.42 5.86
CA LYS A 12 8.69 2.55 5.49
C LYS A 12 8.19 3.13 4.18
N ASP A 13 8.70 4.31 3.84
CA ASP A 13 8.44 4.84 2.51
C ASP A 13 8.97 3.89 1.46
N PRO A 14 8.30 3.79 0.31
CA PRO A 14 8.80 2.91 -0.74
C PRO A 14 10.17 3.35 -1.22
N GLU A 15 11.00 2.37 -1.45
CA GLU A 15 12.32 2.60 -2.02
C GLU A 15 12.18 2.52 -3.53
N ILE A 16 12.51 3.61 -4.20
CA ILE A 16 12.32 3.71 -5.64
C ILE A 16 13.67 3.53 -6.32
N LYS A 17 13.72 2.59 -7.22
CA LYS A 17 14.94 2.32 -7.99
C LYS A 17 14.64 2.51 -9.46
N SER A 18 15.52 3.21 -10.13
CA SER A 18 15.39 3.46 -11.54
C SER A 18 16.32 2.53 -12.29
N THR A 19 15.76 1.71 -13.16
CA THR A 19 16.57 0.89 -14.05
C THR A 19 16.56 1.54 -15.43
N GLN A 20 17.31 0.97 -16.35
CA GLN A 20 17.47 1.60 -17.66
C GLN A 20 16.14 1.82 -18.36
N ASN A 21 15.22 0.91 -18.20
CA ASN A 21 13.97 0.97 -18.95
C ASN A 21 12.74 1.11 -18.08
N SER A 22 12.92 1.13 -16.75
CA SER A 22 11.74 0.98 -15.94
C SER A 22 12.02 1.47 -14.53
N LEU A 23 10.95 1.80 -13.84
CA LEU A 23 10.98 2.21 -12.46
C LEU A 23 10.54 1.02 -11.62
N MET A 24 11.16 0.84 -10.47
CA MET A 24 10.82 -0.23 -9.53
C MET A 24 10.64 0.35 -8.15
N ALA A 25 9.60 -0.07 -7.46
CA ALA A 25 9.36 0.31 -6.08
C ALA A 25 9.37 -0.93 -5.21
N VAL A 26 10.05 -0.83 -4.06
CA VAL A 26 10.16 -1.95 -3.13
C VAL A 26 9.80 -1.43 -1.74
N PHE A 27 8.93 -2.14 -1.05
CA PHE A 27 8.59 -1.79 0.31
C PHE A 27 8.00 -3.01 1.01
N LYS A 28 7.73 -2.88 2.29
CA LYS A 28 7.09 -3.93 3.07
C LYS A 28 5.82 -3.39 3.69
N ILE A 29 4.83 -4.25 3.79
CA ILE A 29 3.62 -3.92 4.53
C ILE A 29 3.51 -4.84 5.72
N ALA A 30 2.95 -4.31 6.80
CA ALA A 30 2.70 -5.06 8.02
C ALA A 30 1.22 -5.41 8.04
N VAL A 31 0.92 -6.69 8.19
CA VAL A 31 -0.44 -7.19 8.21
C VAL A 31 -0.66 -7.85 9.57
N ASP A 32 -1.63 -7.37 10.30
CA ASP A 32 -1.91 -7.91 11.63
C ASP A 32 -2.50 -9.30 11.52
N ARG A 33 -2.04 -10.18 12.40
CA ARG A 33 -2.61 -11.51 12.50
C ARG A 33 -3.93 -11.45 13.23
N ARG A 34 -4.93 -12.07 12.65
CA ARG A 34 -6.23 -12.15 13.30
C ARG A 34 -6.16 -13.20 14.41
N PHE A 35 -6.90 -12.94 15.45
CA PHE A 35 -7.04 -13.87 16.57
C PHE A 35 -5.75 -14.13 17.34
N SER A 36 -4.79 -13.27 17.20
CA SER A 36 -3.58 -13.37 17.98
C SER A 36 -3.76 -12.62 19.28
N LYS A 37 -3.51 -13.29 20.40
CA LYS A 37 -3.57 -12.62 21.70
C LYS A 37 -2.46 -11.62 21.83
N GLU A 38 -1.33 -11.88 21.25
CA GLU A 38 -0.24 -10.93 21.18
C GLU A 38 -0.35 -10.22 19.85
N LYS A 39 -0.21 -8.91 19.88
CA LYS A 39 -0.31 -8.14 18.66
C LYS A 39 0.88 -8.44 17.77
N GLN A 40 0.72 -9.43 16.94
CA GLN A 40 1.75 -9.83 16.00
C GLN A 40 1.36 -9.43 14.59
N ALA A 41 2.34 -9.05 13.83
CA ALA A 41 2.14 -8.70 12.44
C ALA A 41 3.10 -9.50 11.59
N ASP A 42 2.66 -9.81 10.40
CA ASP A 42 3.51 -10.40 9.38
C ASP A 42 3.92 -9.32 8.41
N PHE A 43 5.15 -9.40 7.94
CA PHE A 43 5.71 -8.41 7.04
C PHE A 43 5.90 -9.03 5.67
N PHE A 44 5.29 -8.42 4.67
CA PHE A 44 5.35 -8.95 3.32
C PHE A 44 6.07 -7.98 2.40
N PRO A 45 7.09 -8.46 1.69
CA PRO A 45 7.77 -7.61 0.73
C PRO A 45 6.92 -7.44 -0.52
N ILE A 46 6.84 -6.20 -0.98
CA ILE A 46 6.04 -5.82 -2.13
C ILE A 46 6.99 -5.23 -3.16
N VAL A 47 6.80 -5.65 -4.40
CA VAL A 47 7.56 -5.12 -5.53
C VAL A 47 6.57 -4.63 -6.58
N ALA A 48 6.83 -3.44 -7.09
CA ALA A 48 5.98 -2.86 -8.12
C ALA A 48 6.87 -2.33 -9.24
N TRP A 49 6.38 -2.40 -10.46
CA TRP A 49 7.12 -2.00 -11.64
C TRP A 49 6.34 -0.99 -12.46
N GLY A 50 7.03 -0.16 -13.19
CA GLY A 50 6.44 0.71 -14.16
C GLY A 50 5.44 1.69 -13.56
N LYS A 51 4.25 1.70 -14.10
CA LYS A 51 3.22 2.62 -13.61
C LYS A 51 2.86 2.39 -12.17
N GLN A 52 2.90 1.15 -11.73
CA GLN A 52 2.62 0.87 -10.33
C GLN A 52 3.72 1.42 -9.44
N ALA A 53 4.96 1.38 -9.90
CA ALA A 53 6.05 1.98 -9.14
C ALA A 53 5.92 3.50 -9.09
N GLU A 54 5.48 4.11 -10.17
CA GLU A 54 5.22 5.55 -10.16
C GLU A 54 4.13 5.90 -9.16
N PHE A 55 3.08 5.11 -9.15
CA PHE A 55 2.01 5.31 -8.18
C PHE A 55 2.56 5.25 -6.76
N CYS A 56 3.41 4.26 -6.49
CA CYS A 56 4.01 4.13 -5.16
C CYS A 56 4.82 5.35 -4.80
N SER A 57 5.60 5.87 -5.74
CA SER A 57 6.46 7.00 -5.43
C SER A 57 5.66 8.26 -5.15
N LYS A 58 4.50 8.40 -5.78
CA LYS A 58 3.70 9.61 -5.64
C LYS A 58 2.77 9.57 -4.45
N TYR A 59 2.24 8.41 -4.12
CA TYR A 59 1.10 8.36 -3.21
C TYR A 59 1.32 7.54 -1.96
N LEU A 60 2.30 6.65 -1.92
CA LEU A 60 2.46 5.76 -0.77
C LEU A 60 3.55 6.28 0.15
N THR A 61 3.23 6.30 1.43
CA THR A 61 4.18 6.75 2.45
C THR A 61 4.10 5.81 3.64
N LYS A 62 5.11 5.89 4.50
CA LYS A 62 5.18 5.10 5.71
C LYS A 62 3.90 5.25 6.53
N GLY A 63 3.36 4.15 6.98
CA GLY A 63 2.20 4.13 7.85
C GLY A 63 0.88 4.15 7.14
N LEU A 64 0.87 4.39 5.85
CA LEU A 64 -0.38 4.42 5.08
C LEU A 64 -0.93 3.01 4.93
N LYS A 65 -2.23 2.89 5.06
CA LYS A 65 -2.90 1.60 4.92
C LYS A 65 -3.37 1.42 3.50
N VAL A 66 -2.98 0.32 2.90
CA VAL A 66 -3.29 0.06 1.49
C VAL A 66 -3.71 -1.39 1.31
N VAL A 67 -4.46 -1.62 0.25
CA VAL A 67 -4.73 -2.96 -0.24
C VAL A 67 -3.84 -3.19 -1.44
N VAL A 68 -3.12 -4.29 -1.42
CA VAL A 68 -2.27 -4.68 -2.53
C VAL A 68 -2.87 -5.91 -3.18
N VAL A 69 -3.09 -5.83 -4.47
CA VAL A 69 -3.56 -6.95 -5.28
C VAL A 69 -2.42 -7.32 -6.21
N GLY A 70 -2.07 -8.61 -6.22
CA GLY A 70 -0.98 -9.04 -7.08
C GLY A 70 -0.85 -10.54 -7.07
N ARG A 71 0.38 -11.00 -7.30
CA ARG A 71 0.67 -12.42 -7.32
C ARG A 71 1.94 -12.66 -6.52
N LEU A 72 2.09 -13.88 -6.03
CA LEU A 72 3.33 -14.27 -5.37
C LEU A 72 4.37 -14.61 -6.40
N GLN A 73 5.60 -14.26 -6.09
CA GLN A 73 6.72 -14.53 -6.96
C GLN A 73 7.91 -14.85 -6.10
N THR A 74 8.62 -15.89 -6.45
CA THR A 74 9.84 -16.25 -5.74
C THR A 74 11.03 -15.89 -6.60
N ARG A 75 12.10 -15.49 -5.96
CA ARG A 75 13.36 -15.36 -6.65
C ARG A 75 14.46 -15.87 -5.76
N THR A 76 15.53 -16.25 -6.36
CA THR A 76 16.68 -16.77 -5.65
C THR A 76 17.88 -15.91 -5.97
N TRP A 77 18.77 -15.81 -5.00
CA TRP A 77 20.03 -15.11 -5.22
C TRP A 77 21.10 -15.78 -4.38
N ASP A 78 22.33 -15.69 -4.85
CA ASP A 78 23.47 -16.28 -4.17
C ASP A 78 24.18 -15.21 -3.39
N ASP A 79 24.52 -15.53 -2.14
CA ASP A 79 25.29 -14.57 -1.37
C ASP A 79 26.78 -14.75 -1.67
N SER A 80 27.60 -13.95 -1.00
CA SER A 80 29.03 -13.97 -1.23
C SER A 80 29.66 -15.29 -0.87
N GLU A 81 28.98 -16.10 -0.07
CA GLU A 81 29.50 -17.40 0.34
C GLU A 81 28.97 -18.54 -0.51
N GLY A 82 28.19 -18.22 -1.52
CA GLY A 82 27.67 -19.22 -2.40
C GLY A 82 26.40 -19.90 -1.94
N LYS A 83 25.80 -19.41 -0.86
CA LYS A 83 24.53 -19.96 -0.40
C LYS A 83 23.38 -19.35 -1.15
N LYS A 84 22.44 -20.20 -1.54
CA LYS A 84 21.24 -19.74 -2.21
C LYS A 84 20.24 -19.24 -1.20
N HIS A 85 19.70 -18.09 -1.47
CA HIS A 85 18.63 -17.49 -0.68
C HIS A 85 17.37 -17.43 -1.50
N TYR A 86 16.26 -17.72 -0.86
CA TYR A 86 14.95 -17.70 -1.50
C TYR A 86 14.13 -16.61 -0.86
N ILE A 87 13.48 -15.82 -1.67
CA ILE A 87 12.57 -14.81 -1.16
C ILE A 87 11.28 -14.90 -1.93
N THR A 88 10.17 -14.83 -1.19
CA THR A 88 8.85 -14.80 -1.78
C THR A 88 8.31 -13.41 -1.57
N GLU A 89 7.91 -12.76 -2.64
CA GLU A 89 7.42 -11.39 -2.57
C GLU A 89 6.14 -11.27 -3.37
N VAL A 90 5.41 -10.21 -3.10
CA VAL A 90 4.18 -9.93 -3.83
C VAL A 90 4.54 -8.98 -4.97
N PHE A 91 4.29 -9.43 -6.18
CA PHE A 91 4.42 -8.60 -7.36
C PHE A 91 3.10 -7.86 -7.52
N ALA A 92 3.10 -6.56 -7.25
CA ALA A 92 1.88 -5.79 -7.16
C ALA A 92 1.34 -5.46 -8.54
N GLU A 93 0.05 -5.64 -8.69
CA GLU A 93 -0.66 -5.32 -9.93
C GLU A 93 -1.59 -4.14 -9.75
N GLU A 94 -2.14 -3.98 -8.54
CA GLU A 94 -3.06 -2.90 -8.24
C GLU A 94 -2.91 -2.47 -6.79
N PHE A 95 -3.18 -1.21 -6.54
CA PHE A 95 -3.20 -0.67 -5.18
C PHE A 95 -4.50 0.06 -4.93
N TYR A 96 -5.02 -0.07 -3.72
CA TYR A 96 -6.18 0.67 -3.29
C TYR A 96 -5.91 1.28 -1.93
N PHE A 97 -6.38 2.49 -1.71
CA PHE A 97 -6.24 3.10 -0.40
C PHE A 97 -7.26 2.50 0.54
N ALA A 98 -6.81 2.08 1.71
CA ALA A 98 -7.68 1.48 2.70
C ALA A 98 -8.11 2.46 3.77
N GLU A 99 -7.63 3.69 3.70
CA GLU A 99 -8.07 4.75 4.58
C GLU A 99 -7.87 6.07 3.87
N SER A 100 -8.69 7.04 4.23
CA SER A 100 -8.56 8.34 3.61
C SER A 100 -7.31 9.01 4.13
N LYS A 101 -6.72 9.81 3.26
CA LYS A 101 -5.55 10.56 3.63
C LYS A 101 -5.96 11.64 4.60
N LYS A 102 -5.71 11.42 5.86
CA LYS A 102 -6.02 12.42 6.85
C LYS A 102 -5.00 13.53 6.76
N ASN A 103 -5.49 14.68 6.44
CA ASN A 103 -4.72 15.86 6.73
C ASN A 103 -4.77 16.04 8.22
N SER A 104 -3.81 15.49 8.85
CA SER A 104 -3.76 15.53 10.28
C SER A 104 -3.51 16.92 10.81
N SER A 105 -3.50 17.90 9.99
CA SER A 105 -2.82 19.09 10.40
C SER A 105 -3.69 20.28 10.59
N ASN A 106 -4.96 20.24 10.76
CA ASN A 106 -5.69 21.44 11.03
C ASN A 106 -6.95 21.18 11.78
N PRO A 107 -6.84 21.13 13.10
CA PRO A 107 -8.06 21.00 13.89
C PRO A 107 -8.96 22.21 13.75
N SER A 108 -8.39 23.33 13.38
CA SER A 108 -9.22 24.53 13.27
C SER A 108 -10.12 24.50 12.06
N ASN A 109 -9.78 23.70 11.07
CA ASN A 109 -10.59 23.62 9.88
C ASN A 109 -11.66 22.55 9.97
N SER A 110 -11.66 21.83 11.05
CA SER A 110 -12.57 20.71 11.14
C SER A 110 -14.03 21.17 11.08
N LYS A 111 -14.30 22.34 11.59
CA LYS A 111 -15.68 22.80 11.58
C LYS A 111 -16.16 23.07 10.17
N LYS A 112 -15.29 23.67 9.39
CA LYS A 112 -15.66 23.94 8.02
C LYS A 112 -15.82 22.67 7.23
N GLU A 113 -14.96 21.72 7.54
CA GLU A 113 -15.02 20.47 6.83
C GLU A 113 -16.31 19.73 7.09
N GLU A 114 -16.81 19.86 8.30
CA GLU A 114 -18.06 19.22 8.60
C GLU A 114 -19.18 19.70 7.72
N LYS A 115 -19.21 21.00 7.50
CA LYS A 115 -20.26 21.54 6.66
C LYS A 115 -20.12 21.06 5.23
N GLU A 116 -18.88 21.02 4.79
CA GLU A 116 -18.66 20.56 3.43
C GLU A 116 -18.94 19.10 3.26
N GLU A 117 -18.69 18.35 4.31
CA GLU A 117 -18.96 16.94 4.23
C GLU A 117 -20.44 16.66 4.11
N GLU A 118 -21.22 17.46 4.78
CA GLU A 118 -22.65 17.29 4.65
C GLU A 118 -23.08 17.47 3.22
N ASN A 119 -22.49 18.46 2.59
CA ASN A 119 -22.84 18.69 1.20
C ASN A 119 -22.37 17.56 0.31
N SER A 120 -21.18 17.06 0.57
CA SER A 120 -20.67 15.99 -0.26
C SER A 120 -21.42 14.70 -0.02
N ASN A 121 -21.88 14.50 1.19
CA ASN A 121 -22.67 13.31 1.46
C ASN A 121 -23.93 13.27 0.64
N LEU A 122 -24.49 14.42 0.40
CA LEU A 122 -25.66 14.47 -0.42
C LEU A 122 -25.38 14.01 -1.83
N GLU A 123 -24.14 14.18 -2.23
CA GLU A 123 -23.76 13.75 -3.55
C GLU A 123 -23.37 12.31 -3.60
N GLY A 124 -23.10 11.81 -2.54
CA GLY A 124 -22.73 10.50 -2.57
C GLY A 124 -21.40 10.21 -2.05
N PHE A 125 -20.90 10.33 -1.98
CA PHE A 125 -19.75 9.71 -1.38
C PHE A 125 -18.91 9.17 -1.63
N TYR A 126 -18.47 9.68 -1.69
CA TYR A 126 -17.43 9.38 -1.76
C TYR A 126 -16.94 9.05 -2.20
N PRO A 127 -16.76 9.67 -2.40
CA PRO A 127 -15.99 9.31 -2.78
C PRO A 127 -15.43 8.90 -3.01
N PHE A 128 -15.08 9.21 -3.05
CA PHE A 128 -14.38 8.89 -3.25
C PHE A 128 -14.13 8.58 -3.75
N GLU A 129 -14.08 9.09 -3.85
CA GLU A 129 -13.68 8.91 -4.26
C GLU A 129 -13.37 8.41 -4.53
N ASP A 130 -13.49 8.83 -4.61
CA ASP A 130 -13.19 8.39 -4.80
C ASP A 130 -13.18 7.68 -4.94
N GLU A 131 -13.27 7.88 -4.96
CA GLU A 131 -13.20 7.26 -4.95
C GLU A 131 -13.35 6.49 -4.86
N ASP A 132 -13.49 6.88 -4.85
CA ASP A 132 -13.49 6.21 -4.63
C ASP A 132 -13.60 5.52 -4.21
N ASP A 133 -13.64 5.79 -4.06
CA ASP A 133 -13.70 5.21 -3.51
C ASP A 133 -14.03 4.32 -3.11
N LEU A 134 -14.17 4.16 -2.95
CA LEU A 134 -14.42 3.32 -2.41
C LEU A 134 -14.86 2.38 -2.15
N PRO A 135 -15.04 1.99 -2.06
CA PRO A 135 -15.23 1.07 -1.73
C PRO A 135 -15.53 0.29 -1.43
N PHE A 136 -15.58 0.39 -1.19
CA PHE A 136 -15.64 -0.34 -0.83
C PHE A 136 -16.04 -0.56 -0.86
#